data_17c86107e116cfea75820854e50ae19b
#
_entry.id   17c86107e116cfea75820854e50ae19b
#
_cell.length_a   1.000
_cell.length_b   1.000
_cell.length_c   1.000
_cell.angle_alpha   90.00
_cell.angle_beta   90.00
_cell.angle_gamma   90.00
#
_symmetry.space_group_name_H-M   'P 1'
#
loop_
_entity.id
_entity.type
_entity.pdbx_description
1 polymer ?
#
loop_
_entity_poly.entity_id
_entity_poly.type
_entity_poly.pdbx_seq_one_letter_code
_entity_poly.pdbx_strand_id
1 'polypeptide(L)'
;HCSKDETVAMAVRAQKAGMRIMINFHYSDTWADPAHQTKPKAWEGLNFEQLKEVLYTYTADVMTALKDAGVTPEWVQVGNEIPSGMVYPEGSTDNWPQLVELLNKGYDAVKEASPSSQVILHVDQGNNNERFRWWFDNATKYGAKYDIIGMSYYPYWLEGKPDYTLSIDD
;
A
#
# COMPACT_ATOMS: atom_id res chain seq x y z
N HIS A 1 3.91 -16.09 -7.93
CA HIS A 1 4.36 -15.94 -6.55
C HIS A 1 3.52 -14.87 -5.88
N CYS A 2 2.88 -15.15 -4.79
CA CYS A 2 1.92 -14.29 -4.09
C CYS A 2 0.61 -14.05 -4.86
N SER A 3 0.08 -15.09 -5.50
CA SER A 3 -1.30 -15.08 -5.97
C SER A 3 -2.28 -14.94 -4.80
N LYS A 4 -3.53 -14.58 -5.09
CA LYS A 4 -4.59 -14.53 -4.07
C LYS A 4 -4.65 -15.82 -3.25
N ASP A 5 -4.67 -16.98 -3.92
CA ASP A 5 -4.81 -18.28 -3.25
C ASP A 5 -3.60 -18.61 -2.38
N GLU A 6 -2.38 -18.32 -2.84
CA GLU A 6 -1.16 -18.49 -2.04
C GLU A 6 -1.13 -17.57 -0.83
N THR A 7 -1.57 -16.32 -1.00
CA THR A 7 -1.66 -15.32 0.08
C THR A 7 -2.66 -15.77 1.14
N VAL A 8 -3.85 -16.22 0.74
CA VAL A 8 -4.87 -16.74 1.66
C VAL A 8 -4.35 -17.96 2.41
N ALA A 9 -3.74 -18.93 1.70
CA ALA A 9 -3.20 -20.13 2.32
C ALA A 9 -2.10 -19.81 3.35
N MET A 10 -1.22 -18.84 3.03
CA MET A 10 -0.17 -18.40 3.95
C MET A 10 -0.75 -17.65 5.16
N ALA A 11 -1.72 -16.76 4.97
CA ALA A 11 -2.38 -16.03 6.02
C ALA A 11 -3.09 -16.97 7.02
N VAL A 12 -3.78 -18.01 6.52
CA VAL A 12 -4.39 -19.05 7.36
C VAL A 12 -3.34 -19.79 8.20
N ARG A 13 -2.20 -20.13 7.62
CA ARG A 13 -1.09 -20.80 8.34
C ARG A 13 -0.49 -19.89 9.42
N ALA A 14 -0.25 -18.61 9.08
CA ALA A 14 0.30 -17.64 10.00
C ALA A 14 -0.67 -17.38 11.18
N GLN A 15 -1.96 -17.22 10.90
CA GLN A 15 -2.98 -17.06 11.94
C GLN A 15 -3.05 -18.28 12.88
N LYS A 16 -3.00 -19.53 12.34
CA LYS A 16 -2.94 -20.75 13.15
C LYS A 16 -1.70 -20.81 14.03
N ALA A 17 -0.60 -20.18 13.64
CA ALA A 17 0.62 -20.05 14.44
C ALA A 17 0.56 -18.90 15.45
N GLY A 18 -0.58 -18.21 15.59
CA GLY A 18 -0.78 -17.11 16.53
C GLY A 18 -0.18 -15.77 16.07
N MET A 19 0.16 -15.62 14.79
CA MET A 19 0.71 -14.38 14.25
C MET A 19 -0.41 -13.38 13.93
N ARG A 20 -0.11 -12.10 14.13
CA ARG A 20 -0.93 -10.99 13.60
C ARG A 20 -0.66 -10.86 12.10
N ILE A 21 -1.67 -10.50 11.33
CA ILE A 21 -1.61 -10.51 9.87
C ILE A 21 -1.60 -9.08 9.32
N MET A 22 -0.63 -8.80 8.45
CA MET A 22 -0.61 -7.65 7.58
C MET A 22 -0.63 -8.13 6.12
N ILE A 23 -1.53 -7.57 5.33
CA ILE A 23 -1.60 -7.80 3.87
C ILE A 23 -1.04 -6.57 3.17
N ASN A 24 -0.16 -6.79 2.20
CA ASN A 24 0.46 -5.72 1.41
C ASN A 24 0.06 -5.87 -0.07
N PHE A 25 -0.66 -4.90 -0.60
CA PHE A 25 -1.01 -4.82 -2.02
C PHE A 25 0.05 -4.07 -2.80
N HIS A 26 0.67 -4.74 -3.78
CA HIS A 26 1.65 -4.12 -4.69
C HIS A 26 1.00 -3.49 -5.93
N TYR A 27 -0.17 -3.96 -6.36
CA TYR A 27 -0.88 -3.54 -7.58
C TYR A 27 0.01 -3.57 -8.84
N SER A 28 0.84 -4.59 -8.94
CA SER A 28 1.76 -4.82 -10.05
C SER A 28 1.93 -6.32 -10.28
N ASP A 29 2.25 -6.74 -11.50
CA ASP A 29 2.61 -8.14 -11.83
C ASP A 29 4.01 -8.50 -11.31
N THR A 30 4.78 -7.52 -10.89
CA THR A 30 6.14 -7.65 -10.34
C THR A 30 6.20 -7.03 -8.95
N TRP A 31 7.35 -7.16 -8.30
CA TRP A 31 7.61 -6.47 -7.04
C TRP A 31 7.54 -4.94 -7.26
N ALA A 32 6.62 -4.27 -6.55
CA ALA A 32 6.55 -2.82 -6.56
C ALA A 32 7.51 -2.22 -5.52
N ASP A 33 8.26 -1.23 -5.94
CA ASP A 33 9.20 -0.45 -5.12
C ASP A 33 9.25 1.00 -5.63
N PRO A 34 10.02 1.92 -5.03
CA PRO A 34 10.04 3.32 -5.46
C PRO A 34 10.36 3.57 -6.94
N ALA A 35 11.06 2.63 -7.59
CA ALA A 35 11.43 2.72 -9.01
C ALA A 35 10.49 1.94 -9.94
N HIS A 36 9.70 1.02 -9.40
CA HIS A 36 8.90 0.06 -10.17
C HIS A 36 7.44 0.05 -9.71
N GLN A 37 6.63 0.97 -10.26
CA GLN A 37 5.21 1.12 -9.92
C GLN A 37 4.31 0.88 -11.15
N THR A 38 4.76 0.01 -12.05
CA THR A 38 4.02 -0.33 -13.27
C THR A 38 2.73 -1.07 -12.92
N LYS A 39 1.62 -0.61 -13.48
CA LYS A 39 0.34 -1.30 -13.32
C LYS A 39 0.36 -2.71 -13.92
N PRO A 40 -0.50 -3.63 -13.43
CA PRO A 40 -0.64 -4.95 -14.01
C PRO A 40 -0.95 -4.90 -15.50
N LYS A 41 -0.39 -5.83 -16.28
CA LYS A 41 -0.64 -5.93 -17.72
C LYS A 41 -2.13 -6.04 -18.07
N ALA A 42 -2.89 -6.73 -17.22
CA ALA A 42 -4.34 -6.85 -17.37
C ALA A 42 -5.09 -5.51 -17.24
N TRP A 43 -4.45 -4.47 -16.69
CA TRP A 43 -5.03 -3.14 -16.51
C TRP A 43 -4.55 -2.14 -17.58
N GLU A 44 -3.67 -2.57 -18.50
CA GLU A 44 -3.26 -1.75 -19.63
C GLU A 44 -4.45 -1.42 -20.53
N GLY A 45 -4.49 -0.19 -21.04
CA GLY A 45 -5.57 0.28 -21.93
C GLY A 45 -6.89 0.63 -21.25
N LEU A 46 -7.02 0.42 -19.93
CA LEU A 46 -8.17 0.91 -19.17
C LEU A 46 -8.14 2.43 -19.08
N ASN A 47 -9.29 3.08 -19.20
CA ASN A 47 -9.43 4.48 -18.82
C ASN A 47 -9.39 4.63 -17.29
N PHE A 48 -9.26 5.86 -16.80
CA PHE A 48 -9.07 6.10 -15.38
C PHE A 48 -10.26 5.61 -14.51
N GLU A 49 -11.50 5.76 -14.98
CA GLU A 49 -12.67 5.25 -14.26
C GLU A 49 -12.65 3.72 -14.14
N GLN A 50 -12.30 3.05 -15.24
CA GLN A 50 -12.15 1.59 -15.24
C GLN A 50 -11.00 1.13 -14.34
N LEU A 51 -9.89 1.89 -14.32
CA LEU A 51 -8.74 1.60 -13.47
C LEU A 51 -9.11 1.68 -11.98
N LYS A 52 -9.88 2.68 -11.57
CA LYS A 52 -10.40 2.80 -10.21
C LYS A 52 -11.26 1.59 -9.82
N GLU A 53 -12.16 1.19 -10.69
CA GLU A 53 -13.08 0.08 -10.43
C GLU A 53 -12.35 -1.27 -10.37
N VAL A 54 -11.37 -1.52 -11.24
CA VAL A 54 -10.61 -2.77 -11.19
C VAL A 54 -9.72 -2.85 -9.96
N LEU A 55 -9.12 -1.74 -9.52
CA LEU A 55 -8.33 -1.69 -8.29
C LEU A 55 -9.20 -1.97 -7.07
N TYR A 56 -10.37 -1.33 -7.00
CA TYR A 56 -11.36 -1.60 -5.95
C TYR A 56 -11.77 -3.07 -5.93
N THR A 57 -12.20 -3.61 -7.08
CA THR A 57 -12.70 -4.98 -7.21
C THR A 57 -11.63 -6.01 -6.84
N TYR A 58 -10.38 -5.80 -7.30
CA TYR A 58 -9.26 -6.67 -6.96
C TYR A 58 -8.98 -6.68 -5.45
N THR A 59 -8.96 -5.50 -4.83
CA THR A 59 -8.75 -5.38 -3.38
C THR A 59 -9.87 -6.05 -2.59
N ALA A 60 -11.12 -5.79 -2.97
CA ALA A 60 -12.30 -6.39 -2.35
C ALA A 60 -12.32 -7.92 -2.50
N ASP A 61 -11.94 -8.45 -3.67
CA ASP A 61 -11.88 -9.89 -3.92
C ASP A 61 -10.85 -10.59 -3.01
N VAL A 62 -9.66 -10.03 -2.87
CA VAL A 62 -8.64 -10.58 -1.96
C VAL A 62 -9.10 -10.51 -0.50
N MET A 63 -9.64 -9.37 -0.08
CA MET A 63 -10.13 -9.20 1.31
C MET A 63 -11.30 -10.12 1.62
N THR A 64 -12.21 -10.33 0.67
CA THR A 64 -13.32 -11.26 0.81
C THR A 64 -12.82 -12.71 0.92
N ALA A 65 -11.86 -13.10 0.08
CA ALA A 65 -11.28 -14.45 0.13
C ALA A 65 -10.58 -14.73 1.49
N LEU A 66 -9.90 -13.73 2.06
CA LEU A 66 -9.33 -13.83 3.42
C LEU A 66 -10.42 -14.02 4.47
N LYS A 67 -11.47 -13.20 4.42
CA LYS A 67 -12.62 -13.29 5.32
C LYS A 67 -13.32 -14.65 5.24
N ASP A 68 -13.55 -15.16 4.04
CA ASP A 68 -14.18 -16.47 3.81
C ASP A 68 -13.32 -17.62 4.34
N ALA A 69 -11.98 -17.45 4.35
CA ALA A 69 -11.04 -18.37 4.97
C ALA A 69 -10.90 -18.18 6.50
N GLY A 70 -11.69 -17.30 7.11
CA GLY A 70 -11.66 -16.99 8.56
C GLY A 70 -10.48 -16.14 8.99
N VAL A 71 -9.84 -15.41 8.07
CA VAL A 71 -8.73 -14.50 8.36
C VAL A 71 -9.19 -13.05 8.32
N THR A 72 -8.97 -12.32 9.40
CA THR A 72 -9.17 -10.87 9.48
C THR A 72 -7.79 -10.21 9.64
N PRO A 73 -7.24 -9.60 8.60
CA PRO A 73 -5.97 -8.88 8.73
C PRO A 73 -6.14 -7.71 9.71
N GLU A 74 -5.16 -7.51 10.58
CA GLU A 74 -5.14 -6.33 11.45
C GLU A 74 -4.78 -5.08 10.65
N TRP A 75 -3.86 -5.25 9.71
CA TRP A 75 -3.38 -4.18 8.84
C TRP A 75 -3.46 -4.55 7.36
N VAL A 76 -3.76 -3.56 6.55
CA VAL A 76 -3.75 -3.69 5.09
C VAL A 76 -3.03 -2.50 4.49
N GLN A 77 -1.98 -2.76 3.76
CA GLN A 77 -1.18 -1.74 3.09
C GLN A 77 -1.66 -1.59 1.65
N VAL A 78 -2.08 -0.38 1.29
CA VAL A 78 -2.55 -0.01 -0.04
C VAL A 78 -1.40 0.65 -0.81
N GLY A 79 -0.77 -0.12 -1.69
CA GLY A 79 0.48 0.25 -2.35
C GLY A 79 1.72 -0.05 -1.50
N ASN A 80 2.85 -0.33 -2.15
CA ASN A 80 4.13 -0.60 -1.51
C ASN A 80 5.17 0.41 -1.92
N GLU A 81 5.74 1.12 -0.92
CA GLU A 81 6.77 2.15 -1.13
C GLU A 81 6.40 3.12 -2.27
N ILE A 82 5.40 3.96 -2.03
CA ILE A 82 4.78 4.83 -3.04
C ILE A 82 5.21 6.32 -2.97
N PRO A 83 6.52 6.64 -2.84
CA PRO A 83 6.97 8.03 -2.72
C PRO A 83 6.63 8.87 -3.96
N SER A 84 6.60 8.24 -5.12
CA SER A 84 6.22 8.89 -6.39
C SER A 84 4.84 8.43 -6.89
N GLY A 85 4.08 7.71 -6.05
CA GLY A 85 2.77 7.15 -6.39
C GLY A 85 2.80 5.68 -6.74
N MET A 86 1.71 5.16 -7.31
CA MET A 86 1.52 3.76 -7.69
C MET A 86 0.75 3.65 -9.01
N VAL A 87 0.72 2.47 -9.62
CA VAL A 87 -0.12 2.17 -10.81
C VAL A 87 0.11 3.20 -11.93
N TYR A 88 1.38 3.33 -12.34
CA TYR A 88 1.80 4.32 -13.33
C TYR A 88 1.19 4.09 -14.73
N PRO A 89 0.98 5.22 -15.47
CA PRO A 89 1.27 6.62 -15.09
C PRO A 89 0.16 7.32 -14.29
N GLU A 90 -1.05 6.76 -14.19
CA GLU A 90 -2.24 7.45 -13.69
C GLU A 90 -2.14 7.84 -12.21
N GLY A 91 -1.56 6.96 -11.38
CA GLY A 91 -1.40 7.19 -9.94
C GLY A 91 -0.03 7.77 -9.56
N SER A 92 0.60 8.55 -10.44
CA SER A 92 1.83 9.31 -10.12
C SER A 92 1.53 10.52 -9.22
N THR A 93 2.50 10.91 -8.39
CA THR A 93 2.45 12.17 -7.62
C THR A 93 2.48 13.41 -8.52
N ASP A 94 2.77 13.28 -9.81
CA ASP A 94 2.56 14.36 -10.78
C ASP A 94 1.08 14.68 -10.97
N ASN A 95 0.19 13.76 -10.56
CA ASN A 95 -1.25 13.91 -10.60
C ASN A 95 -1.90 13.47 -9.27
N TRP A 96 -1.68 14.25 -8.22
CA TRP A 96 -2.21 13.98 -6.88
C TRP A 96 -3.71 13.66 -6.82
N PRO A 97 -4.60 14.38 -7.54
CA PRO A 97 -6.02 14.04 -7.54
C PRO A 97 -6.28 12.58 -7.95
N GLN A 98 -5.67 12.11 -9.04
CA GLN A 98 -5.84 10.73 -9.49
C GLN A 98 -5.21 9.72 -8.54
N LEU A 99 -4.01 10.00 -8.03
CA LEU A 99 -3.39 9.13 -7.02
C LEU A 99 -4.30 8.95 -5.82
N VAL A 100 -4.84 10.04 -5.27
CA VAL A 100 -5.70 9.98 -4.09
C VAL A 100 -7.01 9.25 -4.37
N GLU A 101 -7.59 9.38 -5.55
CA GLU A 101 -8.77 8.59 -5.93
C GLU A 101 -8.47 7.09 -5.94
N LEU A 102 -7.31 6.67 -6.47
CA LEU A 102 -6.89 5.26 -6.45
C LEU A 102 -6.65 4.75 -5.02
N LEU A 103 -5.95 5.54 -4.19
CA LEU A 103 -5.72 5.20 -2.78
C LEU A 103 -7.04 5.04 -2.02
N ASN A 104 -7.98 5.96 -2.24
CA ASN A 104 -9.29 5.92 -1.60
C ASN A 104 -10.13 4.73 -2.06
N LYS A 105 -10.02 4.31 -3.31
CA LYS A 105 -10.66 3.06 -3.79
C LYS A 105 -10.10 1.84 -3.07
N GLY A 106 -8.80 1.77 -2.88
CA GLY A 106 -8.18 0.70 -2.06
C GLY A 106 -8.64 0.74 -0.60
N TYR A 107 -8.65 1.92 0.01
CA TYR A 107 -9.15 2.13 1.36
C TYR A 107 -10.60 1.67 1.51
N ASP A 108 -11.49 2.13 0.63
CA ASP A 108 -12.92 1.83 0.71
C ASP A 108 -13.18 0.32 0.55
N ALA A 109 -12.47 -0.35 -0.37
CA ALA A 109 -12.56 -1.79 -0.56
C ALA A 109 -12.14 -2.58 0.70
N VAL A 110 -11.06 -2.15 1.36
CA VAL A 110 -10.63 -2.75 2.63
C VAL A 110 -11.68 -2.56 3.71
N LYS A 111 -12.16 -1.32 3.90
CA LYS A 111 -13.12 -1.00 4.97
C LYS A 111 -14.48 -1.65 4.77
N GLU A 112 -14.92 -1.83 3.55
CA GLU A 112 -16.18 -2.54 3.25
C GLU A 112 -16.06 -4.03 3.58
N ALA A 113 -14.98 -4.69 3.19
CA ALA A 113 -14.77 -6.11 3.47
C ALA A 113 -14.43 -6.40 4.93
N SER A 114 -13.63 -5.53 5.57
CA SER A 114 -13.12 -5.65 6.93
C SER A 114 -13.03 -4.29 7.64
N PRO A 115 -14.13 -3.80 8.25
CA PRO A 115 -14.17 -2.49 8.89
C PRO A 115 -13.14 -2.30 10.03
N SER A 116 -12.71 -3.40 10.66
CA SER A 116 -11.73 -3.38 11.76
C SER A 116 -10.28 -3.30 11.29
N SER A 117 -9.99 -3.65 10.04
CA SER A 117 -8.63 -3.56 9.50
C SER A 117 -8.19 -2.10 9.38
N GLN A 118 -6.97 -1.83 9.81
CA GLN A 118 -6.36 -0.50 9.66
C GLN A 118 -5.61 -0.41 8.33
N VAL A 119 -5.84 0.67 7.60
CA VAL A 119 -5.22 0.90 6.29
C VAL A 119 -3.96 1.71 6.43
N ILE A 120 -2.87 1.20 5.82
CA ILE A 120 -1.54 1.81 5.83
C ILE A 120 -1.27 2.42 4.45
N LEU A 121 -0.77 3.67 4.42
CA LEU A 121 -0.05 4.21 3.28
C LEU A 121 1.45 4.20 3.58
N HIS A 122 2.24 3.67 2.64
CA HIS A 122 3.64 3.29 2.87
C HIS A 122 4.59 4.05 1.95
N VAL A 123 5.50 4.80 2.56
CA VAL A 123 6.56 5.56 1.86
C VAL A 123 7.92 5.07 2.33
N ASP A 124 8.90 5.08 1.44
CA ASP A 124 10.29 4.73 1.73
C ASP A 124 11.07 5.88 2.41
N GLN A 125 12.33 5.61 2.80
CA GLN A 125 13.24 6.57 3.44
C GLN A 125 12.69 7.21 4.73
N GLY A 126 12.34 6.37 5.71
CA GLY A 126 11.79 6.79 6.98
C GLY A 126 12.63 7.78 7.82
N ASN A 127 13.89 8.03 7.40
CA ASN A 127 14.77 9.05 7.96
C ASN A 127 14.67 10.42 7.27
N ASN A 128 13.83 10.56 6.24
CA ASN A 128 13.68 11.79 5.47
C ASN A 128 12.38 12.52 5.85
N ASN A 129 12.43 13.30 6.92
CA ASN A 129 11.30 14.05 7.45
C ASN A 129 10.66 14.99 6.40
N GLU A 130 11.47 15.69 5.60
CA GLU A 130 10.95 16.59 4.56
C GLU A 130 10.10 15.84 3.54
N ARG A 131 10.57 14.66 3.11
CA ARG A 131 9.84 13.79 2.17
C ARG A 131 8.52 13.33 2.76
N PHE A 132 8.52 12.87 4.03
CA PHE A 132 7.30 12.44 4.71
C PHE A 132 6.30 13.59 4.86
N ARG A 133 6.74 14.75 5.31
CA ARG A 133 5.88 15.95 5.39
C ARG A 133 5.32 16.31 4.03
N TRP A 134 6.18 16.45 3.02
CA TRP A 134 5.73 16.78 1.67
C TRP A 134 4.67 15.78 1.16
N TRP A 135 4.93 14.47 1.36
CA TRP A 135 4.04 13.44 0.84
C TRP A 135 2.69 13.45 1.56
N PHE A 136 2.69 13.41 2.89
CA PHE A 136 1.47 13.33 3.68
C PHE A 136 0.70 14.66 3.74
N ASP A 137 1.34 15.81 3.63
CA ASP A 137 0.68 17.11 3.47
C ASP A 137 -0.10 17.15 2.15
N ASN A 138 0.49 16.68 1.04
CA ASN A 138 -0.23 16.57 -0.22
C ASN A 138 -1.34 15.52 -0.16
N ALA A 139 -1.10 14.34 0.38
CA ALA A 139 -2.13 13.32 0.55
C ALA A 139 -3.33 13.86 1.34
N THR A 140 -3.09 14.57 2.44
CA THR A 140 -4.13 15.22 3.25
C THR A 140 -4.85 16.33 2.47
N LYS A 141 -4.11 17.17 1.77
CA LYS A 141 -4.66 18.26 0.95
C LYS A 141 -5.65 17.77 -0.09
N TYR A 142 -5.38 16.62 -0.70
CA TYR A 142 -6.25 16.02 -1.72
C TYR A 142 -7.25 15.02 -1.16
N GLY A 143 -7.28 14.81 0.16
CA GLY A 143 -8.30 14.01 0.85
C GLY A 143 -8.05 12.50 0.83
N ALA A 144 -6.79 12.07 0.89
CA ALA A 144 -6.45 10.67 1.04
C ALA A 144 -6.95 10.11 2.38
N LYS A 145 -7.52 8.90 2.34
CA LYS A 145 -7.99 8.16 3.51
C LYS A 145 -6.94 7.13 3.91
N TYR A 146 -6.55 7.13 5.17
CA TYR A 146 -5.67 6.14 5.77
C TYR A 146 -5.79 6.16 7.30
N ASP A 147 -5.35 5.10 7.96
CA ASP A 147 -5.36 5.00 9.42
C ASP A 147 -3.93 5.08 9.98
N ILE A 148 -2.93 4.64 9.22
CA ILE A 148 -1.53 4.50 9.65
C ILE A 148 -0.59 5.00 8.57
N ILE A 149 0.47 5.69 8.99
CA ILE A 149 1.64 6.01 8.16
C ILE A 149 2.64 4.86 8.27
N GLY A 150 2.94 4.21 7.16
CA GLY A 150 3.99 3.20 7.05
C GLY A 150 5.28 3.78 6.50
N MET A 151 6.41 3.30 6.98
CA MET A 151 7.72 3.73 6.50
C MET A 151 8.70 2.56 6.37
N SER A 152 9.45 2.52 5.28
CA SER A 152 10.67 1.71 5.20
C SER A 152 11.81 2.46 5.85
N TYR A 153 12.37 1.89 6.91
CA TYR A 153 13.48 2.47 7.63
C TYR A 153 14.67 1.50 7.62
N TYR A 154 15.71 1.87 6.85
CA TYR A 154 16.93 1.08 6.69
C TYR A 154 18.15 1.90 7.12
N PRO A 155 18.50 1.89 8.40
CA PRO A 155 19.67 2.65 8.92
C PRO A 155 20.98 2.32 8.18
N TYR A 156 21.11 1.09 7.71
CA TYR A 156 22.27 0.61 6.95
C TYR A 156 22.57 1.44 5.69
N TRP A 157 21.53 1.99 5.04
CA TRP A 157 21.65 2.76 3.80
C TRP A 157 21.84 4.26 4.03
N LEU A 158 21.99 4.71 5.28
CA LEU A 158 22.18 6.12 5.60
C LEU A 158 23.63 6.50 5.40
N GLU A 159 23.92 7.16 4.28
CA GLU A 159 25.27 7.64 3.96
C GLU A 159 25.78 8.63 5.03
N GLY A 160 27.01 8.41 5.49
CA GLY A 160 27.71 9.32 6.40
C GLY A 160 27.15 9.42 7.82
N LYS A 161 26.20 8.58 8.21
CA LYS A 161 25.64 8.56 9.56
C LYS A 161 26.12 7.33 10.35
N PRO A 162 27.17 7.48 11.18
CA PRO A 162 27.65 6.38 12.01
C PRO A 162 26.73 6.10 13.22
N ASP A 163 25.85 7.04 13.57
CA ASP A 163 24.90 6.90 14.69
C ASP A 163 23.48 6.79 14.18
N TYR A 164 22.96 5.57 14.21
CA TYR A 164 21.59 5.28 13.74
C TYR A 164 20.50 5.86 14.62
N THR A 165 20.80 6.26 15.86
CA THR A 165 19.82 6.87 16.76
C THR A 165 19.43 8.27 16.32
N LEU A 166 20.37 9.04 15.77
CA LEU A 166 20.09 10.40 15.26
C LEU A 166 19.15 10.43 14.04
N SER A 167 19.02 9.31 13.33
CA SER A 167 18.13 9.20 12.17
C SER A 167 16.67 8.88 12.53
N ILE A 168 16.39 8.61 13.80
CA ILE A 168 15.03 8.35 14.31
C ILE A 168 14.40 9.65 14.81
N ASP A 169 15.22 10.58 15.24
CA ASP A 169 14.79 11.86 15.83
C ASP A 169 14.48 12.94 14.76
N ASP A 170 14.88 12.70 13.50
CA ASP A 170 14.56 13.56 12.37
C ASP A 170 13.15 13.24 11.82
#